data_db8de4dcc675e140dcb0006563b06822
#
_entry.id   db8de4dcc675e140dcb0006563b06822
#
_cell.length_a   1.000
_cell.length_b   1.000
_cell.length_c   1.000
_cell.angle_alpha   90.00
_cell.angle_beta   90.00
_cell.angle_gamma   90.00
#
_symmetry.space_group_name_H-M   'P 1'
#
loop_
_entity.id
_entity.type
_entity.pdbx_description
1 polymer ?
#
loop_
_entity_poly.entity_id
_entity_poly.type
_entity_poly.pdbx_seq_one_letter_code
_entity_poly.pdbx_strand_id
1 'polypeptide(L)'
;MKPLIHIYGASGSGTSTLGRYLAEQFQYAFLDADDYFWLPTYPKFTTKRPIEQRVPLIRQDIATAKNGAVLSGSLVGWGDALIPDFTLAVRVVTDTPTRLARIKQR
;
A
#
# COMPACT_ATOMS: atom_id res chain seq x y z
N MET A 1 15.35 -9.26 -10.29
CA MET A 1 14.69 -8.55 -9.17
C MET A 1 13.19 -8.65 -9.34
N LYS A 2 12.47 -8.94 -8.27
CA LYS A 2 11.01 -9.06 -8.34
C LYS A 2 10.36 -7.69 -8.49
N PRO A 3 9.28 -7.58 -9.28
CA PRO A 3 8.57 -6.31 -9.40
C PRO A 3 7.94 -5.86 -8.08
N LEU A 4 7.99 -4.57 -7.82
CA LEU A 4 7.31 -3.92 -6.73
C LEU A 4 6.53 -2.73 -7.28
N ILE A 5 5.21 -2.81 -7.20
CA ILE A 5 4.32 -1.77 -7.69
C ILE A 5 3.74 -1.03 -6.49
N HIS A 6 3.93 0.28 -6.44
CA HIS A 6 3.33 1.11 -5.40
C HIS A 6 2.12 1.85 -5.98
N ILE A 7 0.97 1.69 -5.33
CA ILE A 7 -0.26 2.37 -5.71
C ILE A 7 -0.66 3.32 -4.59
N TYR A 8 -0.81 4.59 -4.94
CA TYR A 8 -1.13 5.61 -3.95
C TYR A 8 -2.14 6.61 -4.53
N GLY A 9 -2.75 7.38 -3.65
CA GLY A 9 -3.73 8.39 -4.03
C GLY A 9 -4.45 8.92 -2.81
N ALA A 10 -5.36 9.86 -3.05
CA ALA A 10 -6.15 10.45 -1.97
C ALA A 10 -7.17 9.43 -1.43
N SER A 11 -7.61 9.64 -0.19
CA SER A 11 -8.66 8.85 0.41
C SER A 11 -9.90 8.83 -0.50
N GLY A 12 -10.49 7.65 -0.66
CA GLY A 12 -11.64 7.48 -1.54
C GLY A 12 -11.29 7.29 -3.02
N SER A 13 -10.01 7.27 -3.39
CA SER A 13 -9.59 7.10 -4.78
C SER A 13 -9.59 5.65 -5.27
N GLY A 14 -9.73 4.67 -4.37
CA GLY A 14 -9.79 3.26 -4.75
C GLY A 14 -8.44 2.57 -4.86
N THR A 15 -7.41 3.05 -4.17
CA THR A 15 -6.07 2.47 -4.24
C THR A 15 -6.05 0.99 -3.83
N SER A 16 -6.76 0.63 -2.76
CA SER A 16 -6.80 -0.76 -2.31
C SER A 16 -7.53 -1.66 -3.29
N THR A 17 -8.61 -1.19 -3.89
CA THR A 17 -9.37 -1.94 -4.89
C THR A 17 -8.51 -2.22 -6.12
N LEU A 18 -7.84 -1.18 -6.64
CA LEU A 18 -6.94 -1.34 -7.78
C LEU A 18 -5.76 -2.24 -7.43
N GLY A 19 -5.18 -2.06 -6.23
CA GLY A 19 -4.06 -2.86 -5.80
C GLY A 19 -4.38 -4.34 -5.72
N ARG A 20 -5.53 -4.68 -5.15
CA ARG A 20 -5.97 -6.08 -5.09
C ARG A 20 -6.23 -6.65 -6.47
N TYR A 21 -6.83 -5.87 -7.36
CA TYR A 21 -7.08 -6.30 -8.73
C TYR A 21 -5.77 -6.62 -9.44
N LEU A 22 -4.79 -5.73 -9.38
CA LEU A 22 -3.49 -5.95 -10.03
C LEU A 22 -2.75 -7.13 -9.42
N ALA A 23 -2.77 -7.27 -8.10
CA ALA A 23 -2.13 -8.39 -7.44
C ALA A 23 -2.73 -9.72 -7.92
N GLU A 24 -4.04 -9.79 -8.06
CA GLU A 24 -4.71 -10.98 -8.54
C GLU A 24 -4.35 -11.26 -10.02
N GLN A 25 -4.37 -10.25 -10.88
CA GLN A 25 -4.08 -10.42 -12.30
C GLN A 25 -2.64 -10.90 -12.55
N PHE A 26 -1.69 -10.39 -11.79
CA PHE A 26 -0.27 -10.74 -11.97
C PHE A 26 0.20 -11.86 -11.04
N GLN A 27 -0.67 -12.33 -10.15
CA GLN A 27 -0.31 -13.30 -9.11
C GLN A 27 0.82 -12.78 -8.22
N TYR A 28 0.74 -11.49 -7.88
CA TYR A 28 1.64 -10.84 -6.93
C TYR A 28 1.02 -10.85 -5.53
N ALA A 29 1.87 -10.70 -4.51
CA ALA A 29 1.38 -10.48 -3.16
C ALA A 29 0.74 -9.09 -3.04
N PHE A 30 -0.36 -8.99 -2.32
CA PHE A 30 -0.96 -7.69 -1.99
C PHE A 30 -0.51 -7.27 -0.59
N LEU A 31 0.06 -6.07 -0.50
CA LEU A 31 0.52 -5.49 0.74
C LEU A 31 -0.19 -4.15 0.95
N ASP A 32 -0.73 -3.96 2.16
CA ASP A 32 -1.40 -2.72 2.52
C ASP A 32 -0.50 -1.92 3.47
N ALA A 33 -0.22 -0.66 3.13
CA ALA A 33 0.66 0.18 3.93
C ALA A 33 0.18 0.33 5.38
N ASP A 34 -1.13 0.28 5.62
CA ASP A 34 -1.69 0.36 6.97
C ASP A 34 -1.28 -0.83 7.84
N ASP A 35 -1.05 -1.99 7.26
CA ASP A 35 -0.61 -3.16 8.02
C ASP A 35 0.81 -2.98 8.59
N TYR A 36 1.58 -2.06 8.04
CA TYR A 36 2.93 -1.74 8.51
C TYR A 36 2.96 -0.51 9.40
N PHE A 37 2.04 0.41 9.20
CA PHE A 37 1.93 1.61 10.01
C PHE A 37 1.45 1.29 11.43
N TRP A 38 0.53 0.35 11.57
CA TRP A 38 -0.11 0.00 12.83
C TRP A 38 0.35 -1.37 13.32
N LEU A 39 0.46 -1.51 14.64
CA LEU A 39 0.61 -2.83 15.25
C LEU A 39 -0.71 -3.60 15.17
N PRO A 40 -0.65 -4.95 15.08
CA PRO A 40 -1.87 -5.77 15.01
C PRO A 40 -2.52 -5.91 16.40
N THR A 41 -2.97 -4.79 16.94
CA THR A 41 -3.60 -4.73 18.27
C THR A 41 -5.11 -4.71 18.15
N TYR A 42 -5.77 -4.86 19.29
CA TYR A 42 -7.21 -4.72 19.39
C TYR A 42 -7.53 -3.69 20.49
N PRO A 43 -8.30 -2.62 20.18
CA PRO A 43 -8.88 -2.28 18.87
C PRO A 43 -7.82 -1.97 17.82
N LYS A 44 -8.17 -2.22 16.54
CA LYS A 44 -7.25 -1.97 15.43
C LYS A 44 -6.96 -0.48 15.26
N PHE A 45 -5.78 -0.17 14.69
CA PHE A 45 -5.38 1.19 14.33
C PHE A 45 -5.26 2.12 15.52
N THR A 46 -4.93 1.58 16.70
CA THR A 46 -4.77 2.36 17.93
C THR A 46 -3.32 2.52 18.36
N THR A 47 -2.44 1.61 17.95
CA THR A 47 -1.04 1.62 18.35
C THR A 47 -0.15 1.60 17.10
N LYS A 48 0.61 2.67 16.90
CA LYS A 48 1.52 2.78 15.76
C LYS A 48 2.72 1.84 15.92
N ARG A 49 3.09 1.19 14.82
CA ARG A 49 4.34 0.43 14.79
C ARG A 49 5.52 1.39 14.82
N PRO A 50 6.61 1.12 15.56
CA PRO A 50 7.79 1.97 15.51
C PRO A 50 8.28 2.16 14.08
N ILE A 51 8.65 3.41 13.74
CA ILE A 51 9.02 3.77 12.37
C ILE A 51 10.15 2.91 11.85
N GLU A 52 11.15 2.63 12.69
CA GLU A 52 12.32 1.86 12.29
C GLU A 52 12.01 0.39 11.96
N GLN A 53 10.82 -0.08 12.29
CA GLN A 53 10.40 -1.46 11.98
C GLN A 53 9.61 -1.58 10.70
N ARG A 54 9.06 -0.48 10.18
CA ARG A 54 8.10 -0.51 9.07
C ARG A 54 8.74 -0.93 7.75
N VAL A 55 9.80 -0.24 7.35
CA VAL A 55 10.46 -0.53 6.07
C VAL A 55 11.15 -1.90 6.06
N PRO A 56 11.89 -2.30 7.11
CA PRO A 56 12.47 -3.65 7.12
C PRO A 56 11.40 -4.75 7.02
N LEU A 57 10.24 -4.57 7.65
CA LEU A 57 9.18 -5.56 7.59
C LEU A 57 8.59 -5.66 6.19
N ILE A 58 8.37 -4.52 5.51
CA ILE A 58 7.91 -4.52 4.13
C ILE A 58 8.92 -5.24 3.23
N ARG A 59 10.20 -4.94 3.39
CA ARG A 59 11.26 -5.59 2.59
C ARG A 59 11.29 -7.10 2.80
N GLN A 60 11.07 -7.55 4.03
CA GLN A 60 10.98 -8.96 4.32
C GLN A 60 9.83 -9.61 3.59
N ASP A 61 8.65 -8.99 3.61
CA ASP A 61 7.47 -9.53 2.95
C ASP A 61 7.62 -9.52 1.43
N ILE A 62 8.28 -8.50 0.86
CA ILE A 62 8.58 -8.47 -0.57
C ILE A 62 9.53 -9.61 -0.94
N ALA A 63 10.53 -9.87 -0.10
CA ALA A 63 11.52 -10.93 -0.36
C ALA A 63 10.86 -12.31 -0.37
N THR A 64 9.82 -12.51 0.43
CA THR A 64 9.10 -13.78 0.49
C THR A 64 8.02 -13.90 -0.58
N ALA A 65 7.63 -12.81 -1.23
CA ALA A 65 6.66 -12.83 -2.31
C ALA A 65 7.24 -13.56 -3.52
N LYS A 66 6.48 -14.49 -4.08
CA LYS A 66 7.01 -15.41 -5.08
C LYS A 66 7.29 -14.72 -6.41
N ASN A 67 6.35 -13.91 -6.88
CA ASN A 67 6.41 -13.32 -8.23
C ASN A 67 6.63 -11.81 -8.21
N GLY A 68 6.33 -11.17 -7.12
CA GLY A 68 6.36 -9.72 -6.97
C GLY A 68 5.31 -9.27 -5.98
N ALA A 69 5.18 -7.97 -5.77
CA ALA A 69 4.25 -7.42 -4.79
C ALA A 69 3.63 -6.13 -5.28
N VAL A 70 2.39 -5.89 -4.83
CA VAL A 70 1.68 -4.62 -4.99
C VAL A 70 1.51 -4.03 -3.60
N LEU A 71 2.07 -2.85 -3.36
CA LEU A 71 1.96 -2.13 -2.10
C LEU A 71 0.99 -0.96 -2.30
N SER A 72 -0.12 -1.00 -1.58
CA SER A 72 -1.17 0.00 -1.67
C SER A 72 -1.18 0.89 -0.44
N GLY A 73 -1.33 2.21 -0.62
CA GLY A 73 -1.50 3.15 0.46
C GLY A 73 -0.38 4.16 0.58
N SER A 74 -0.51 5.06 1.55
CA SER A 74 0.42 6.16 1.73
C SER A 74 1.67 5.74 2.50
N LEU A 75 2.83 6.14 1.98
CA LEU A 75 4.13 5.96 2.64
C LEU A 75 4.71 7.31 3.07
N VAL A 76 3.91 8.36 3.06
CA VAL A 76 4.37 9.72 3.36
C VAL A 76 4.98 9.80 4.75
N GLY A 77 6.20 10.33 4.80
CA GLY A 77 6.91 10.56 6.05
C GLY A 77 7.68 9.37 6.61
N TRP A 78 7.54 8.16 6.02
CA TRP A 78 8.24 7.00 6.58
C TRP A 78 8.73 5.98 5.54
N GLY A 79 8.24 6.04 4.32
CA GLY A 79 8.56 5.03 3.31
C GLY A 79 9.53 5.47 2.23
N ASP A 80 10.19 6.60 2.38
CA ASP A 80 11.06 7.16 1.34
C ASP A 80 12.20 6.21 0.95
N ALA A 81 12.68 5.39 1.87
CA ALA A 81 13.73 4.43 1.60
C ALA A 81 13.33 3.35 0.60
N LEU A 82 12.02 3.16 0.39
CA LEU A 82 11.52 2.19 -0.58
C LEU A 82 11.45 2.73 -2.00
N ILE A 83 11.54 4.05 -2.20
CA ILE A 83 11.37 4.65 -3.51
C ILE A 83 12.28 4.03 -4.57
N PRO A 84 13.59 3.82 -4.31
CA PRO A 84 14.45 3.20 -5.31
C PRO A 84 14.06 1.75 -5.66
N ASP A 85 13.31 1.08 -4.78
CA ASP A 85 12.93 -0.32 -4.98
C ASP A 85 11.67 -0.46 -5.85
N PHE A 86 10.93 0.62 -6.10
CA PHE A 86 9.71 0.54 -6.89
C PHE A 86 10.03 0.30 -8.38
N THR A 87 9.43 -0.73 -8.94
CA THR A 87 9.44 -0.95 -10.37
C THR A 87 8.52 0.03 -11.07
N LEU A 88 7.37 0.33 -10.43
CA LEU A 88 6.36 1.22 -10.97
C LEU A 88 5.62 1.86 -9.81
N ALA A 89 5.39 3.16 -9.87
CA ALA A 89 4.54 3.88 -8.93
C ALA A 89 3.32 4.41 -9.69
N VAL A 90 2.14 4.06 -9.22
CA VAL A 90 0.87 4.43 -9.86
C VAL A 90 0.09 5.34 -8.92
N ARG A 91 -0.17 6.55 -9.36
CA ARG A 91 -1.00 7.50 -8.64
C ARG A 91 -2.43 7.37 -9.14
N VAL A 92 -3.35 7.02 -8.25
CA VAL A 92 -4.76 6.96 -8.59
C VAL A 92 -5.37 8.34 -8.37
N VAL A 93 -5.86 8.94 -9.46
CA VAL A 93 -6.45 10.26 -9.44
C VAL A 93 -7.91 10.15 -9.84
N THR A 94 -8.78 10.70 -9.01
CA THR A 94 -10.22 10.77 -9.28
C THR A 94 -10.63 12.23 -9.14
N ASP A 95 -11.52 12.71 -9.99
CA ASP A 95 -12.01 14.06 -9.84
C ASP A 95 -12.75 14.22 -8.51
N THR A 96 -12.82 15.45 -8.00
CA THR A 96 -13.38 15.69 -6.68
C THR A 96 -14.81 15.21 -6.50
N PRO A 97 -15.74 15.44 -7.46
CA PRO A 97 -17.11 14.91 -7.31
C PRO A 97 -17.16 13.39 -7.20
N THR A 98 -16.44 12.68 -8.04
CA THR A 98 -16.40 11.20 -8.00
C THR A 98 -15.80 10.71 -6.68
N ARG A 99 -14.73 11.33 -6.22
CA ARG A 99 -14.08 10.92 -4.98
C ARG A 99 -14.99 11.14 -3.77
N LEU A 100 -15.69 12.27 -3.72
CA LEU A 100 -16.63 12.55 -2.63
C LEU A 100 -17.79 11.56 -2.64
N ALA A 101 -18.32 11.21 -3.80
CA ALA A 101 -19.37 10.21 -3.92
C ALA A 101 -18.91 8.85 -3.36
N ARG A 102 -17.70 8.43 -3.68
CA ARG A 102 -17.14 7.17 -3.16
C ARG A 102 -17.00 7.18 -1.65
N ILE A 103 -16.54 8.30 -1.08
CA ILE A 103 -16.40 8.44 0.36
C ILE A 103 -17.76 8.32 1.04
N LYS A 104 -18.80 8.95 0.49
CA LYS A 104 -20.14 8.90 1.05
C LYS A 104 -20.76 7.51 1.00
N GLN A 105 -20.36 6.67 0.05
CA GLN A 105 -20.89 5.32 -0.10
C GLN A 105 -20.26 4.32 0.86
N ARG A 106 -19.20 4.72 1.52
CA ARG A 106 -18.57 3.90 2.53
C ARG A 106 -19.32 4.03 3.86
#